data_7e6b19fc6ffc5c064bb684d4633c1678
#
_entry.id   7e6b19fc6ffc5c064bb684d4633c1678
#
_cell.length_a   1.000
_cell.length_b   1.000
_cell.length_c   1.000
_cell.angle_alpha   90.00
_cell.angle_beta   90.00
_cell.angle_gamma   90.00
#
_symmetry.space_group_name_H-M   'P 1'
#
loop_
_entity.id
_entity.type
_entity.pdbx_description
1 polymer ?
#
loop_
_entity_poly.entity_id
_entity_poly.type
_entity_poly.pdbx_seq_one_letter_code
_entity_poly.pdbx_strand_id
1 'polypeptide(L)'
;MRSRSVVLAVIAFIAIVAAAVFATLYFTKDSGNESAAPCGDRIFGHISSLKQTDGGYEMRFDPAWFTSGVTANVAAAEDGVVEPCEPVPNDNYRIEEGHRLLTYLVDPDAQVTVLTRQGDPANFGSTPITVSELAQLVDGEKPVELFEPLDTGVWIRVNVDTVCALDQQYQP
;
A
#
# COMPACT_ATOMS: atom_id res chain seq x y z
N MET A 1 49.41 -51.20 7.06
CA MET A 1 48.06 -51.12 6.45
C MET A 1 47.10 -50.17 7.18
N ARG A 2 47.40 -49.60 8.35
CA ARG A 2 46.47 -48.72 9.12
C ARG A 2 46.38 -47.26 8.59
N SER A 3 47.37 -46.77 7.84
CA SER A 3 47.42 -45.36 7.38
C SER A 3 46.42 -45.00 6.28
N ARG A 4 46.09 -45.89 5.36
CA ARG A 4 45.19 -45.64 4.23
C ARG A 4 43.72 -45.51 4.65
N SER A 5 43.29 -46.26 5.68
CA SER A 5 41.91 -46.22 6.18
C SER A 5 41.59 -44.90 6.92
N VAL A 6 42.57 -44.31 7.61
CA VAL A 6 42.42 -43.03 8.33
C VAL A 6 42.31 -41.86 7.34
N VAL A 7 43.10 -41.89 6.26
CA VAL A 7 43.06 -40.81 5.23
C VAL A 7 41.70 -40.84 4.48
N LEU A 8 41.18 -42.03 4.13
CA LEU A 8 39.88 -42.16 3.50
C LEU A 8 38.72 -41.67 4.41
N ALA A 9 38.79 -41.95 5.71
CA ALA A 9 37.77 -41.48 6.66
C ALA A 9 37.77 -39.93 6.80
N VAL A 10 38.93 -39.32 6.81
CA VAL A 10 39.07 -37.84 6.88
C VAL A 10 38.52 -37.19 5.61
N ILE A 11 38.83 -37.73 4.43
CA ILE A 11 38.31 -37.17 3.15
C ILE A 11 36.78 -37.30 3.08
N ALA A 12 36.23 -38.41 3.50
CA ALA A 12 34.78 -38.60 3.54
C ALA A 12 34.10 -37.63 4.50
N PHE A 13 34.68 -37.35 5.66
CA PHE A 13 34.15 -36.39 6.63
C PHE A 13 34.17 -34.96 6.12
N ILE A 14 35.26 -34.54 5.46
CA ILE A 14 35.38 -33.22 4.83
C ILE A 14 34.36 -33.06 3.72
N ALA A 15 34.08 -34.07 2.90
CA ALA A 15 33.07 -34.05 1.85
C ALA A 15 31.65 -33.88 2.40
N ILE A 16 31.32 -34.57 3.51
CA ILE A 16 30.01 -34.45 4.16
C ILE A 16 29.82 -33.07 4.78
N VAL A 17 30.85 -32.49 5.43
CA VAL A 17 30.78 -31.16 6.01
C VAL A 17 30.65 -30.10 4.91
N ALA A 18 31.37 -30.23 3.80
CA ALA A 18 31.27 -29.32 2.66
C ALA A 18 29.87 -29.39 2.02
N ALA A 19 29.28 -30.57 1.88
CA ALA A 19 27.92 -30.72 1.35
C ALA A 19 26.85 -30.13 2.29
N ALA A 20 27.00 -30.27 3.61
CA ALA A 20 26.10 -29.69 4.59
C ALA A 20 26.18 -28.15 4.60
N VAL A 21 27.38 -27.56 4.51
CA VAL A 21 27.56 -26.11 4.42
C VAL A 21 27.01 -25.56 3.09
N PHE A 22 27.20 -26.29 1.99
CA PHE A 22 26.62 -25.91 0.70
C PHE A 22 25.09 -25.96 0.71
N ALA A 23 24.49 -26.99 1.29
CA ALA A 23 23.05 -27.12 1.42
C ALA A 23 22.46 -25.99 2.29
N THR A 24 23.08 -25.64 3.43
CA THR A 24 22.64 -24.52 4.26
C THR A 24 22.78 -23.19 3.54
N LEU A 25 23.84 -22.95 2.77
CA LEU A 25 23.99 -21.72 1.99
C LEU A 25 23.00 -21.63 0.82
N TYR A 26 22.60 -22.74 0.23
CA TYR A 26 21.56 -22.76 -0.81
C TYR A 26 20.15 -22.58 -0.22
N PHE A 27 19.85 -23.17 0.91
CA PHE A 27 18.53 -23.03 1.56
C PHE A 27 18.33 -21.67 2.29
N THR A 28 19.40 -20.98 2.69
CA THR A 28 19.31 -19.65 3.30
C THR A 28 19.29 -18.51 2.30
N LYS A 29 19.53 -18.78 1.00
CA LYS A 29 19.54 -17.73 -0.02
C LYS A 29 18.15 -17.41 -0.59
N ASP A 30 17.15 -18.23 -0.33
CA ASP A 30 15.76 -18.02 -0.76
C ASP A 30 14.81 -17.53 0.36
N SER A 31 15.34 -17.15 1.52
CA SER A 31 14.53 -16.53 2.59
C SER A 31 14.80 -15.02 2.68
N GLY A 32 14.69 -14.32 1.57
CA GLY A 32 14.92 -12.90 1.59
C GLY A 32 14.44 -12.24 0.30
N ASN A 33 13.28 -11.69 0.34
CA ASN A 33 12.63 -10.92 -0.71
C ASN A 33 11.85 -11.77 -1.74
N GLU A 34 10.80 -12.38 -1.31
CA GLU A 34 9.61 -12.37 -2.15
C GLU A 34 9.26 -10.89 -2.30
N SER A 35 9.81 -10.26 -3.34
CA SER A 35 9.32 -8.99 -3.82
C SER A 35 7.85 -9.24 -4.12
N ALA A 36 6.97 -8.79 -3.22
CA ALA A 36 5.54 -8.83 -3.45
C ALA A 36 5.33 -8.40 -4.90
N ALA A 37 4.63 -9.20 -5.68
CA ALA A 37 4.34 -8.88 -7.08
C ALA A 37 3.92 -7.41 -7.12
N PRO A 38 4.47 -6.59 -8.05
CA PRO A 38 4.20 -5.17 -8.03
C PRO A 38 2.68 -4.98 -8.00
N CYS A 39 2.22 -4.43 -6.89
CA CYS A 39 0.83 -4.15 -6.65
C CYS A 39 0.34 -3.29 -7.82
N GLY A 40 -0.65 -3.74 -8.59
CA GLY A 40 -1.03 -3.32 -9.92
C GLY A 40 -1.35 -1.83 -10.13
N ASP A 41 -2.44 -1.51 -10.83
CA ASP A 41 -2.82 -0.16 -11.20
C ASP A 41 -3.16 0.70 -9.98
N ARG A 42 -2.82 2.00 -10.05
CA ARG A 42 -3.08 2.98 -9.00
C ARG A 42 -4.33 3.77 -9.33
N ILE A 43 -5.31 3.78 -8.43
CA ILE A 43 -6.59 4.45 -8.60
C ILE A 43 -6.80 5.39 -7.41
N PHE A 44 -7.19 6.64 -7.68
CA PHE A 44 -7.59 7.61 -6.66
C PHE A 44 -9.10 7.57 -6.43
N GLY A 45 -9.55 7.87 -5.21
CA GLY A 45 -10.95 8.00 -4.86
C GLY A 45 -11.22 7.94 -3.37
N HIS A 46 -12.47 7.58 -3.03
CA HIS A 46 -12.97 7.61 -1.65
C HIS A 46 -13.48 6.23 -1.21
N ILE A 47 -13.25 5.88 0.04
CA ILE A 47 -13.80 4.67 0.65
C ILE A 47 -15.21 4.98 1.16
N SER A 48 -16.24 4.38 0.54
CA SER A 48 -17.62 4.50 1.01
C SER A 48 -17.93 3.53 2.15
N SER A 49 -17.35 2.34 2.14
CA SER A 49 -17.43 1.37 3.24
C SER A 49 -16.32 0.33 3.12
N LEU A 50 -15.93 -0.24 4.26
CA LEU A 50 -14.97 -1.34 4.34
C LEU A 50 -15.48 -2.34 5.38
N LYS A 51 -15.91 -3.51 4.93
CA LYS A 51 -16.56 -4.50 5.78
C LYS A 51 -15.77 -5.80 5.81
N GLN A 52 -15.61 -6.35 6.99
CA GLN A 52 -15.02 -7.67 7.15
C GLN A 52 -15.93 -8.76 6.59
N THR A 53 -15.34 -9.73 5.90
CA THR A 53 -15.98 -10.91 5.33
C THR A 53 -15.24 -12.18 5.76
N ASP A 54 -15.75 -13.36 5.40
CA ASP A 54 -15.10 -14.64 5.76
C ASP A 54 -13.70 -14.80 5.13
N GLY A 55 -13.39 -14.08 4.03
CA GLY A 55 -12.14 -14.20 3.27
C GLY A 55 -11.24 -12.96 3.30
N GLY A 56 -11.53 -11.97 4.15
CA GLY A 56 -10.79 -10.71 4.19
C GLY A 56 -11.72 -9.52 4.40
N TYR A 57 -11.63 -8.52 3.53
CA TYR A 57 -12.51 -7.34 3.58
C TYR A 57 -13.09 -7.05 2.20
N GLU A 58 -14.30 -6.51 2.17
CA GLU A 58 -14.95 -5.94 0.98
C GLU A 58 -15.01 -4.43 1.10
N MET A 59 -14.46 -3.74 0.11
CA MET A 59 -14.45 -2.27 0.01
C MET A 59 -15.44 -1.80 -1.04
N ARG A 60 -16.28 -0.82 -0.69
CA ARG A 60 -17.03 0.00 -1.64
C ARG A 60 -16.24 1.28 -1.88
N PHE A 61 -15.86 1.53 -3.12
CA PHE A 61 -14.95 2.59 -3.51
C PHE A 61 -15.59 3.50 -4.55
N ASP A 62 -15.48 4.80 -4.33
CA ASP A 62 -15.92 5.84 -5.25
C ASP A 62 -14.70 6.39 -5.98
N PRO A 63 -14.47 6.02 -7.25
CA PRO A 63 -13.31 6.48 -7.99
C PRO A 63 -13.45 7.96 -8.36
N ALA A 64 -12.33 8.68 -8.30
CA ALA A 64 -12.21 10.07 -8.71
C ALA A 64 -10.90 10.30 -9.46
N TRP A 65 -10.75 11.45 -10.12
CA TRP A 65 -9.51 11.85 -10.73
C TRP A 65 -8.78 12.85 -9.84
N PHE A 66 -7.51 12.59 -9.59
CA PHE A 66 -6.61 13.53 -8.94
C PHE A 66 -5.66 14.07 -10.00
N THR A 67 -5.84 15.35 -10.36
CA THR A 67 -5.11 16.01 -11.45
C THR A 67 -4.18 17.08 -10.92
N SER A 68 -3.17 17.43 -11.69
CA SER A 68 -2.22 18.53 -11.37
C SER A 68 -1.85 19.33 -12.60
N GLY A 69 -1.23 20.49 -12.39
CA GLY A 69 -0.73 21.36 -13.45
C GLY A 69 -1.83 21.86 -14.36
N VAL A 70 -1.56 21.89 -15.67
CA VAL A 70 -2.50 22.42 -16.68
C VAL A 70 -3.83 21.70 -16.68
N THR A 71 -3.84 20.37 -16.47
CA THR A 71 -5.08 19.59 -16.43
C THR A 71 -5.95 20.01 -15.24
N ALA A 72 -5.36 20.22 -14.07
CA ALA A 72 -6.07 20.69 -12.89
C ALA A 72 -6.68 22.09 -13.12
N ASN A 73 -5.91 23.01 -13.69
CA ASN A 73 -6.37 24.38 -13.96
C ASN A 73 -7.54 24.40 -14.95
N VAL A 74 -7.46 23.61 -16.03
CA VAL A 74 -8.54 23.51 -17.02
C VAL A 74 -9.81 22.92 -16.39
N ALA A 75 -9.70 21.81 -15.69
CA ALA A 75 -10.85 21.16 -15.06
C ALA A 75 -11.52 22.07 -14.02
N ALA A 76 -10.74 22.74 -13.17
CA ALA A 76 -11.27 23.66 -12.17
C ALA A 76 -11.96 24.90 -12.79
N ALA A 77 -11.45 25.38 -13.93
CA ALA A 77 -12.09 26.47 -14.68
C ALA A 77 -13.39 26.01 -15.36
N GLU A 78 -13.44 24.80 -15.92
CA GLU A 78 -14.65 24.19 -16.48
C GLU A 78 -15.75 24.01 -15.42
N ASP A 79 -15.36 23.65 -14.20
CA ASP A 79 -16.26 23.51 -13.05
C ASP A 79 -16.60 24.87 -12.38
N GLY A 80 -16.00 25.98 -12.86
CA GLY A 80 -16.24 27.34 -12.34
C GLY A 80 -15.65 27.59 -10.95
N VAL A 81 -14.65 26.80 -10.55
CA VAL A 81 -13.95 26.96 -9.25
C VAL A 81 -12.89 28.07 -9.31
N VAL A 82 -12.26 28.24 -10.47
CA VAL A 82 -11.31 29.34 -10.76
C VAL A 82 -11.68 30.00 -12.10
N GLU A 83 -11.19 31.24 -12.32
CA GLU A 83 -11.34 31.88 -13.63
C GLU A 83 -10.47 31.23 -14.70
N PRO A 84 -10.84 31.30 -15.99
CA PRO A 84 -10.03 30.81 -17.08
C PRO A 84 -8.60 31.36 -17.04
N CYS A 85 -7.60 30.47 -17.11
CA CYS A 85 -6.17 30.76 -16.99
C CYS A 85 -5.68 31.13 -15.58
N GLU A 86 -6.51 31.06 -14.55
CA GLU A 86 -6.09 31.17 -13.16
C GLU A 86 -5.60 29.80 -12.66
N PRO A 87 -4.44 29.73 -11.97
CA PRO A 87 -3.95 28.49 -11.42
C PRO A 87 -4.76 28.07 -10.19
N VAL A 88 -5.04 26.79 -10.05
CA VAL A 88 -5.65 26.24 -8.84
C VAL A 88 -4.67 26.34 -7.66
N PRO A 89 -5.17 26.57 -6.43
CA PRO A 89 -4.34 26.47 -5.23
C PRO A 89 -3.65 25.08 -5.16
N ASN A 90 -2.39 25.09 -4.69
CA ASN A 90 -1.59 23.87 -4.48
C ASN A 90 -1.37 22.99 -5.73
N ASP A 91 -1.62 23.52 -6.92
CA ASP A 91 -1.38 22.86 -8.23
C ASP A 91 -2.09 21.50 -8.38
N ASN A 92 -3.19 21.27 -7.67
CA ASN A 92 -3.98 20.04 -7.80
C ASN A 92 -5.49 20.31 -7.76
N TYR A 93 -6.23 19.44 -8.45
CA TYR A 93 -7.69 19.50 -8.49
C TYR A 93 -8.27 18.08 -8.56
N ARG A 94 -9.37 17.88 -7.84
CA ARG A 94 -10.10 16.62 -7.76
C ARG A 94 -11.36 16.72 -8.58
N ILE A 95 -11.56 15.76 -9.50
CA ILE A 95 -12.73 15.66 -10.35
C ILE A 95 -13.57 14.48 -9.88
N GLU A 96 -14.79 14.77 -9.42
CA GLU A 96 -15.79 13.77 -8.98
C GLU A 96 -16.74 13.51 -10.16
N GLU A 97 -16.65 12.34 -10.77
CA GLU A 97 -17.47 12.03 -11.96
C GLU A 97 -18.82 11.38 -11.64
N GLY A 98 -19.13 11.15 -10.37
CA GLY A 98 -20.41 10.53 -9.95
C GLY A 98 -20.60 9.11 -10.47
N HIS A 99 -19.55 8.33 -10.54
CA HIS A 99 -19.57 6.94 -10.98
C HIS A 99 -20.36 6.03 -10.00
N ARG A 100 -20.71 4.85 -10.50
CA ARG A 100 -21.18 3.78 -9.60
C ARG A 100 -20.01 3.35 -8.73
N LEU A 101 -20.32 3.12 -7.44
CA LEU A 101 -19.34 2.55 -6.52
C LEU A 101 -18.78 1.22 -7.06
N LEU A 102 -17.48 1.12 -7.11
CA LEU A 102 -16.78 -0.11 -7.40
C LEU A 102 -16.69 -0.98 -6.15
N THR A 103 -16.58 -2.28 -6.34
CA THR A 103 -16.40 -3.23 -5.25
C THR A 103 -15.07 -3.93 -5.43
N TYR A 104 -14.23 -3.85 -4.41
CA TYR A 104 -12.94 -4.54 -4.36
C TYR A 104 -12.87 -5.45 -3.14
N LEU A 105 -12.16 -6.55 -3.29
CA LEU A 105 -11.65 -7.29 -2.14
C LEU A 105 -10.43 -6.54 -1.59
N VAL A 106 -10.20 -6.60 -0.29
CA VAL A 106 -8.98 -6.06 0.32
C VAL A 106 -8.27 -7.20 1.03
N ASP A 107 -7.01 -7.42 0.63
CA ASP A 107 -6.16 -8.42 1.27
C ASP A 107 -5.99 -8.05 2.76
N PRO A 108 -6.20 -8.98 3.71
CA PRO A 108 -5.97 -8.72 5.13
C PRO A 108 -4.56 -8.20 5.44
N ASP A 109 -3.58 -8.56 4.60
CA ASP A 109 -2.18 -8.16 4.71
C ASP A 109 -1.82 -6.98 3.78
N ALA A 110 -2.83 -6.32 3.19
CA ALA A 110 -2.61 -5.13 2.35
C ALA A 110 -1.82 -4.06 3.11
N GLN A 111 -0.87 -3.44 2.42
CA GLN A 111 -0.08 -2.33 2.96
C GLN A 111 -0.95 -1.07 3.03
N VAL A 112 -1.30 -0.65 4.23
CA VAL A 112 -2.10 0.57 4.45
C VAL A 112 -1.26 1.62 5.13
N THR A 113 -1.26 2.84 4.55
CA THR A 113 -0.55 4.00 5.10
C THR A 113 -1.50 5.18 5.23
N VAL A 114 -1.57 5.76 6.41
CA VAL A 114 -2.37 6.96 6.69
C VAL A 114 -1.49 8.10 7.20
N LEU A 115 -2.01 9.31 7.12
CA LEU A 115 -1.34 10.51 7.61
C LEU A 115 -1.72 10.75 9.08
N THR A 116 -0.74 10.71 9.97
CA THR A 116 -0.94 10.95 11.40
C THR A 116 -0.13 12.15 11.88
N ARG A 117 -0.56 12.77 12.98
CA ARG A 117 0.17 13.85 13.61
C ARG A 117 1.48 13.35 14.22
N GLN A 118 2.55 14.10 14.03
CA GLN A 118 3.90 13.78 14.50
C GLN A 118 4.37 14.83 15.51
N GLY A 119 3.91 14.71 16.77
CA GLY A 119 4.32 15.60 17.84
C GLY A 119 3.73 17.01 17.75
N ASP A 120 4.33 17.90 16.95
CA ASP A 120 3.80 19.23 16.70
C ASP A 120 2.51 19.16 15.86
N PRO A 121 1.44 19.92 16.19
CA PRO A 121 0.19 19.92 15.42
C PRO A 121 0.33 20.26 13.92
N ALA A 122 1.38 20.95 13.53
CA ALA A 122 1.65 21.28 12.13
C ALA A 122 2.41 20.18 11.39
N ASN A 123 2.98 19.21 12.11
CA ASN A 123 3.78 18.15 11.51
C ASN A 123 2.93 16.86 11.37
N PHE A 124 3.09 16.22 10.23
CA PHE A 124 2.48 14.91 9.97
C PHE A 124 3.48 13.97 9.32
N GLY A 125 3.17 12.69 9.36
CA GLY A 125 3.96 11.65 8.71
C GLY A 125 3.11 10.47 8.30
N SER A 126 3.62 9.69 7.36
CA SER A 126 3.00 8.45 6.94
C SER A 126 3.16 7.38 8.01
N THR A 127 2.06 6.80 8.46
CA THR A 127 2.03 5.77 9.49
C THR A 127 1.37 4.52 8.93
N PRO A 128 2.06 3.36 8.96
CA PRO A 128 1.45 2.10 8.59
C PRO A 128 0.41 1.69 9.64
N ILE A 129 -0.74 1.22 9.15
CA ILE A 129 -1.81 0.66 9.97
C ILE A 129 -2.29 -0.67 9.37
N THR A 130 -3.05 -1.43 10.12
CA THR A 130 -3.69 -2.66 9.64
C THR A 130 -4.97 -2.36 8.87
N VAL A 131 -5.42 -3.30 8.04
CA VAL A 131 -6.73 -3.20 7.35
C VAL A 131 -7.87 -3.16 8.35
N SER A 132 -7.72 -3.82 9.51
CA SER A 132 -8.70 -3.77 10.60
C SER A 132 -8.83 -2.35 11.19
N GLU A 133 -7.71 -1.67 11.42
CA GLU A 133 -7.71 -0.27 11.89
C GLU A 133 -8.28 0.68 10.83
N LEU A 134 -8.00 0.43 9.55
CA LEU A 134 -8.62 1.17 8.45
C LEU A 134 -10.15 0.99 8.44
N ALA A 135 -10.65 -0.23 8.66
CA ALA A 135 -12.08 -0.48 8.74
C ALA A 135 -12.73 0.29 9.91
N GLN A 136 -12.09 0.31 11.07
CA GLN A 136 -12.52 1.12 12.21
C GLN A 136 -12.55 2.62 11.90
N LEU A 137 -11.53 3.14 11.20
CA LEU A 137 -11.51 4.55 10.75
C LEU A 137 -12.66 4.87 9.80
N VAL A 138 -12.94 3.98 8.85
CA VAL A 138 -14.07 4.12 7.90
C VAL A 138 -15.42 4.09 8.61
N ASP A 139 -15.56 3.30 9.68
CA ASP A 139 -16.76 3.25 10.52
C ASP A 139 -16.86 4.42 11.52
N GLY A 140 -15.89 5.35 11.52
CA GLY A 140 -15.87 6.54 12.35
C GLY A 140 -15.24 6.35 13.73
N GLU A 141 -14.64 5.19 14.00
CA GLU A 141 -13.80 4.97 15.19
C GLU A 141 -12.45 5.67 15.01
N LYS A 142 -11.67 5.77 16.09
CA LYS A 142 -10.38 6.49 16.09
C LYS A 142 -9.25 5.63 16.67
N PRO A 143 -8.88 4.52 16.02
CA PRO A 143 -7.76 3.69 16.48
C PRO A 143 -6.42 4.45 16.43
N VAL A 144 -6.29 5.41 15.52
CA VAL A 144 -5.17 6.34 15.40
C VAL A 144 -5.66 7.77 15.19
N GLU A 145 -4.87 8.76 15.60
CA GLU A 145 -5.19 10.17 15.37
C GLU A 145 -4.71 10.62 13.99
N LEU A 146 -5.63 10.74 13.05
CA LEU A 146 -5.32 11.20 11.70
C LEU A 146 -4.96 12.68 11.69
N PHE A 147 -4.05 13.07 10.80
CA PHE A 147 -3.75 14.47 10.50
C PHE A 147 -4.90 15.11 9.71
N GLU A 148 -5.44 14.39 8.73
CA GLU A 148 -6.61 14.76 7.93
C GLU A 148 -7.63 13.61 7.93
N PRO A 149 -8.93 13.90 7.77
CA PRO A 149 -9.93 12.87 7.60
C PRO A 149 -9.67 12.01 6.35
N LEU A 150 -10.16 10.76 6.32
CA LEU A 150 -10.01 9.88 5.15
C LEU A 150 -10.80 10.35 3.92
N ASP A 151 -11.76 11.24 4.09
CA ASP A 151 -12.57 11.82 3.00
C ASP A 151 -11.77 12.78 2.10
N THR A 152 -10.54 13.16 2.48
CA THR A 152 -9.61 13.83 1.56
C THR A 152 -9.24 12.98 0.35
N GLY A 153 -9.42 11.67 0.46
CA GLY A 153 -9.17 10.69 -0.59
C GLY A 153 -7.95 9.81 -0.35
N VAL A 154 -7.96 8.69 -1.02
CA VAL A 154 -6.92 7.66 -0.91
C VAL A 154 -6.51 7.16 -2.29
N TRP A 155 -5.27 6.73 -2.39
CA TRP A 155 -4.78 5.95 -3.51
C TRP A 155 -4.84 4.47 -3.16
N ILE A 156 -5.56 3.68 -3.93
CA ILE A 156 -5.50 2.23 -3.85
C ILE A 156 -4.65 1.67 -4.97
N ARG A 157 -3.98 0.55 -4.71
CA ARG A 157 -3.31 -0.25 -5.72
C ARG A 157 -4.04 -1.58 -5.84
N VAL A 158 -4.45 -1.90 -7.06
CA VAL A 158 -5.33 -3.03 -7.32
C VAL A 158 -4.64 -4.04 -8.23
N ASN A 159 -4.67 -5.30 -7.85
CA ASN A 159 -4.29 -6.42 -8.70
C ASN A 159 -5.57 -7.20 -9.04
N VAL A 160 -6.04 -7.08 -10.28
CA VAL A 160 -7.32 -7.58 -10.78
C VAL A 160 -8.49 -6.92 -10.05
N ASP A 161 -9.00 -7.49 -8.97
CA ASP A 161 -10.12 -7.00 -8.14
C ASP A 161 -9.76 -6.89 -6.64
N THR A 162 -8.48 -7.10 -6.30
CA THR A 162 -8.00 -7.13 -4.93
C THR A 162 -7.05 -5.97 -4.66
N VAL A 163 -7.38 -5.17 -3.64
CA VAL A 163 -6.52 -4.10 -3.14
C VAL A 163 -5.40 -4.72 -2.32
N CYS A 164 -4.17 -4.44 -2.72
CA CYS A 164 -2.95 -4.91 -2.08
C CYS A 164 -2.17 -3.78 -1.38
N ALA A 165 -2.48 -2.52 -1.68
CA ALA A 165 -1.95 -1.38 -0.94
C ALA A 165 -2.92 -0.19 -0.98
N LEU A 166 -2.82 0.69 0.04
CA LEU A 166 -3.60 1.91 0.16
C LEU A 166 -2.75 2.99 0.83
N ASP A 167 -2.76 4.18 0.25
CA ASP A 167 -2.05 5.34 0.77
C ASP A 167 -3.02 6.54 0.86
N GLN A 168 -3.16 7.17 2.03
CA GLN A 168 -3.93 8.40 2.17
C GLN A 168 -3.27 9.54 1.40
N GLN A 169 -4.07 10.32 0.66
CA GLN A 169 -3.60 11.49 -0.06
C GLN A 169 -3.61 12.71 0.86
N TYR A 170 -2.48 13.42 0.94
CA TYR A 170 -2.42 14.75 1.56
C TYR A 170 -3.08 15.80 0.64
N GLN A 171 -3.92 16.65 1.23
CA GLN A 171 -4.50 17.82 0.57
C GLN A 171 -4.15 19.06 1.38
N PRO A 172 -3.20 19.90 0.92
CA PRO A 172 -2.79 21.13 1.59
C PRO A 172 -3.85 22.24 1.50
#